data_a995711e17d6c8d5154fbb9803692558
#
_entry.id   a995711e17d6c8d5154fbb9803692558
#
_cell.length_a   1.000
_cell.length_b   1.000
_cell.length_c   1.000
_cell.angle_alpha   90.00
_cell.angle_beta   90.00
_cell.angle_gamma   90.00
#
_symmetry.space_group_name_H-M   'P 1'
#
loop_
_entity.id
_entity.type
_entity.pdbx_description
1 polymer ?
#
loop_
_entity_poly.entity_id
_entity_poly.type
_entity_poly.pdbx_seq_one_letter_code
_entity_poly.pdbx_strand_id
1 'polypeptide(L)'
;MTDPIADMLTRIRNAITANKETVEIPASNEKKAIAEILVNEGWVKDVKIVEDGYNGKIAITLKYNDKKSVITGLQRVSKPGLRTYAGVENMPKVLGGFGTVIVSTNKGIMTGKNAKAANVGGEVLCEIW
;
A
#
# COMPACT_ATOMS: atom_id res chain seq x y z
N MET A 1 -10.96 16.01 8.23
CA MET A 1 -10.65 15.46 6.91
C MET A 1 -10.18 14.02 7.07
N THR A 2 -10.75 13.08 6.34
CA THR A 2 -10.43 11.66 6.46
C THR A 2 -9.35 11.26 5.45
N ASP A 3 -8.54 10.28 5.83
CA ASP A 3 -7.54 9.69 4.94
C ASP A 3 -7.65 8.17 5.01
N PRO A 4 -8.47 7.57 4.13
CA PRO A 4 -8.69 6.12 4.16
C PRO A 4 -7.41 5.31 3.91
N ILE A 5 -6.48 5.82 3.10
CA ILE A 5 -5.22 5.14 2.85
C ILE A 5 -4.35 5.15 4.09
N ALA A 6 -4.25 6.29 4.79
CA ALA A 6 -3.51 6.37 6.04
C ALA A 6 -4.11 5.44 7.09
N ASP A 7 -5.44 5.35 7.16
CA ASP A 7 -6.13 4.42 8.06
C ASP A 7 -5.75 2.97 7.75
N MET A 8 -5.74 2.60 6.47
CA MET A 8 -5.32 1.27 6.04
C MET A 8 -3.90 0.96 6.50
N LEU A 9 -2.96 1.88 6.27
CA LEU A 9 -1.56 1.69 6.67
C LEU A 9 -1.43 1.56 8.19
N THR A 10 -2.19 2.37 8.93
CA THR A 10 -2.20 2.33 10.40
C THR A 10 -2.72 0.98 10.90
N ARG A 11 -3.80 0.46 10.32
CA ARG A 11 -4.35 -0.84 10.70
C ARG A 11 -3.34 -1.96 10.45
N ILE A 12 -2.64 -1.93 9.33
CA ILE A 12 -1.59 -2.91 9.02
C ILE A 12 -0.45 -2.78 10.03
N ARG A 13 0.00 -1.56 10.30
CA ARG A 13 1.08 -1.30 11.26
C ARG A 13 0.73 -1.81 12.66
N ASN A 14 -0.48 -1.51 13.13
CA ASN A 14 -0.93 -1.95 14.45
C ASN A 14 -1.05 -3.46 14.54
N ALA A 15 -1.52 -4.12 13.47
CA ALA A 15 -1.62 -5.58 13.42
C ALA A 15 -0.23 -6.22 13.49
N ILE A 16 0.75 -5.65 12.80
CA ILE A 16 2.14 -6.11 12.85
C ILE A 16 2.70 -5.97 14.26
N THR A 17 2.50 -4.81 14.88
CA THR A 17 2.98 -4.56 16.26
C THR A 17 2.37 -5.55 17.25
N ALA A 18 1.10 -5.93 17.04
CA ALA A 18 0.40 -6.89 17.89
C ALA A 18 0.66 -8.34 17.49
N ASN A 19 1.53 -8.59 16.50
CA ASN A 19 1.85 -9.92 15.97
C ASN A 19 0.62 -10.70 15.51
N LYS A 20 -0.35 -10.00 14.92
CA LYS A 20 -1.54 -10.64 14.40
C LYS A 20 -1.25 -11.33 13.06
N GLU A 21 -1.93 -12.42 12.80
CA GLU A 21 -1.79 -13.15 11.56
C GLU A 21 -2.54 -12.49 10.42
N THR A 22 -3.70 -11.91 10.71
CA THR A 22 -4.56 -11.27 9.72
C THR A 22 -5.03 -9.92 10.19
N VAL A 23 -5.40 -9.07 9.22
CA VAL A 23 -6.02 -7.78 9.49
C VAL A 23 -7.16 -7.56 8.49
N GLU A 24 -8.28 -7.05 8.97
CA GLU A 24 -9.43 -6.72 8.12
C GLU A 24 -9.55 -5.20 7.99
N ILE A 25 -9.83 -4.75 6.78
CA ILE A 25 -9.89 -3.33 6.44
C ILE A 25 -11.16 -3.09 5.63
N PRO A 26 -11.93 -2.02 5.91
CA PRO A 26 -13.07 -1.68 5.06
C PRO A 26 -12.60 -1.48 3.62
N ALA A 27 -13.33 -2.04 2.66
CA ALA A 27 -12.91 -2.06 1.27
C ALA A 27 -13.24 -0.75 0.55
N SER A 28 -12.37 -0.40 -0.41
CA SER A 28 -12.61 0.61 -1.44
C SER A 28 -11.77 0.23 -2.63
N ASN A 29 -12.07 0.78 -3.80
CA ASN A 29 -11.31 0.45 -5.01
C ASN A 29 -9.83 0.78 -4.87
N GLU A 30 -9.50 1.93 -4.27
CA GLU A 30 -8.10 2.32 -4.05
C GLU A 30 -7.40 1.38 -3.08
N LYS A 31 -8.05 1.01 -1.98
CA LYS A 31 -7.47 0.10 -0.99
C LYS A 31 -7.28 -1.29 -1.56
N LYS A 32 -8.22 -1.77 -2.39
CA LYS A 32 -8.09 -3.06 -3.07
C LYS A 32 -6.87 -3.07 -3.97
N ALA A 33 -6.66 -2.00 -4.74
CA ALA A 33 -5.50 -1.88 -5.62
C ALA A 33 -4.19 -1.88 -4.83
N ILE A 34 -4.14 -1.15 -3.72
CA ILE A 34 -2.96 -1.13 -2.84
C ILE A 34 -2.70 -2.51 -2.25
N ALA A 35 -3.75 -3.19 -1.76
CA ALA A 35 -3.61 -4.53 -1.18
C ALA A 35 -3.08 -5.53 -2.21
N GLU A 36 -3.56 -5.44 -3.45
CA GLU A 36 -3.09 -6.31 -4.53
C GLU A 36 -1.61 -6.08 -4.82
N ILE A 37 -1.16 -4.83 -4.81
CA ILE A 37 0.27 -4.51 -4.98
C ILE A 37 1.08 -5.11 -3.83
N LEU A 38 0.59 -5.02 -2.60
CA LEU A 38 1.30 -5.57 -1.44
C LEU A 38 1.52 -7.08 -1.56
N VAL A 39 0.52 -7.82 -2.03
CA VAL A 39 0.68 -9.27 -2.21
C VAL A 39 1.56 -9.58 -3.41
N ASN A 40 1.42 -8.85 -4.51
CA ASN A 40 2.22 -9.08 -5.71
C ASN A 40 3.69 -8.75 -5.51
N GLU A 41 4.01 -7.78 -4.67
CA GLU A 41 5.39 -7.40 -4.36
C GLU A 41 5.97 -8.21 -3.18
N GLY A 42 5.17 -9.12 -2.61
CA GLY A 42 5.66 -10.01 -1.57
C GLY A 42 5.69 -9.42 -0.16
N TRP A 43 5.01 -8.30 0.06
CA TRP A 43 4.96 -7.67 1.37
C TRP A 43 3.99 -8.34 2.33
N VAL A 44 2.93 -8.94 1.78
CA VAL A 44 1.96 -9.70 2.55
C VAL A 44 1.78 -11.08 1.91
N LYS A 45 1.26 -12.03 2.69
CA LYS A 45 1.14 -13.42 2.25
C LYS A 45 -0.05 -13.62 1.32
N ASP A 46 -1.19 -13.01 1.65
CA ASP A 46 -2.43 -13.21 0.91
C ASP A 46 -3.38 -12.04 1.13
N VAL A 47 -4.25 -11.82 0.16
CA VAL A 47 -5.31 -10.80 0.22
C VAL A 47 -6.59 -11.43 -0.29
N LYS A 48 -7.68 -11.31 0.48
CA LYS A 48 -9.00 -11.78 0.09
C LYS A 48 -10.00 -10.64 0.21
N ILE A 49 -10.87 -10.54 -0.76
CA ILE A 49 -11.98 -9.59 -0.73
C ILE A 49 -13.20 -10.33 -0.20
N VAL A 50 -13.73 -9.87 0.93
CA VAL A 50 -14.89 -10.48 1.58
C VAL A 50 -16.10 -9.57 1.35
N GLU A 51 -17.12 -10.13 0.71
CA GLU A 51 -18.39 -9.43 0.52
C GLU A 51 -19.14 -9.45 1.86
N ASP A 52 -19.16 -8.32 2.54
CA ASP A 52 -19.81 -8.21 3.84
C ASP A 52 -20.55 -6.88 3.90
N GLY A 53 -21.85 -6.92 3.69
CA GLY A 53 -22.68 -5.73 3.70
C GLY A 53 -22.46 -4.83 2.51
N TYR A 54 -22.40 -3.53 2.73
CA TYR A 54 -22.46 -2.51 1.69
C TYR A 54 -21.19 -2.43 0.85
N ASN A 55 -20.03 -2.39 1.50
CA ASN A 55 -18.75 -2.13 0.81
C ASN A 55 -17.79 -3.32 0.81
N GLY A 56 -18.05 -4.32 1.65
CA GLY A 56 -17.13 -5.43 1.82
C GLY A 56 -15.92 -5.09 2.65
N LYS A 57 -15.05 -6.08 2.80
CA LYS A 57 -13.82 -5.97 3.58
C LYS A 57 -12.66 -6.58 2.80
N ILE A 58 -11.47 -6.07 3.08
CA ILE A 58 -10.22 -6.64 2.58
C ILE A 58 -9.58 -7.38 3.76
N ALA A 59 -9.41 -8.69 3.61
CA ALA A 59 -8.73 -9.52 4.61
C ALA A 59 -7.30 -9.74 4.14
N ILE A 60 -6.34 -9.22 4.88
CA ILE A 60 -4.92 -9.32 4.55
C ILE A 60 -4.26 -10.29 5.52
N THR A 61 -3.59 -11.32 4.97
CA THR A 61 -2.76 -12.23 5.76
C THR A 61 -1.34 -11.69 5.76
N LEU A 62 -0.85 -11.33 6.94
CA LEU A 62 0.46 -10.74 7.09
C LEU A 62 1.56 -11.79 6.92
N LYS A 63 2.75 -11.33 6.56
CA LYS A 63 3.87 -12.23 6.28
C LYS A 63 4.97 -12.00 7.30
N TYR A 64 5.39 -13.09 7.93
CA TYR A 64 6.46 -13.08 8.93
C TYR A 64 7.56 -14.03 8.52
N ASN A 65 8.79 -13.68 8.89
CA ASN A 65 9.96 -14.52 8.68
C ASN A 65 10.69 -14.60 10.02
N ASP A 66 10.74 -15.81 10.61
CA ASP A 66 11.31 -16.03 11.94
C ASP A 66 10.73 -15.07 12.99
N LYS A 67 9.40 -14.97 13.01
CA LYS A 67 8.63 -14.11 13.94
C LYS A 67 8.79 -12.61 13.71
N LYS A 68 9.53 -12.21 12.68
CA LYS A 68 9.68 -10.80 12.30
C LYS A 68 8.84 -10.50 11.08
N SER A 69 8.14 -9.37 11.11
CA SER A 69 7.37 -8.94 9.95
C SER A 69 8.28 -8.65 8.75
N VAL A 70 7.84 -9.05 7.58
CA VAL A 70 8.52 -8.70 6.33
C VAL A 70 8.44 -7.19 6.11
N ILE A 71 7.34 -6.55 6.52
CA ILE A 71 7.20 -5.10 6.46
C ILE A 71 7.91 -4.49 7.68
N THR A 72 8.89 -3.62 7.43
CA THR A 72 9.58 -2.87 8.47
C THR A 72 8.91 -1.53 8.72
N GLY A 73 8.44 -0.89 7.66
CA GLY A 73 7.77 0.40 7.78
C GLY A 73 6.76 0.65 6.67
N LEU A 74 5.82 1.54 6.98
CA LEU A 74 4.78 1.99 6.08
C LEU A 74 4.63 3.49 6.30
N GLN A 75 4.66 4.27 5.22
CA GLN A 75 4.54 5.72 5.32
C GLN A 75 3.57 6.27 4.28
N ARG A 76 2.60 7.06 4.73
CA ARG A 76 1.74 7.86 3.87
C ARG A 76 2.56 9.05 3.36
N VAL A 77 2.64 9.25 2.06
CA VAL A 77 3.39 10.36 1.47
C VAL A 77 2.46 11.50 1.11
N SER A 78 1.58 11.30 0.12
CA SER A 78 0.57 12.31 -0.25
C SER A 78 -0.56 12.30 0.76
N LYS A 79 -0.98 13.46 1.23
CA LYS A 79 -2.02 13.61 2.26
C LYS A 79 -3.13 14.51 1.75
N PRO A 80 -4.37 14.36 2.25
CA PRO A 80 -5.47 15.22 1.79
C PRO A 80 -5.19 16.70 1.89
N GLY A 81 -4.46 17.15 2.92
CA GLY A 81 -4.09 18.55 3.10
C GLY A 81 -2.84 18.99 2.37
N LEU A 82 -2.05 18.03 1.86
CA LEU A 82 -0.79 18.32 1.19
C LEU A 82 -0.48 17.20 0.19
N ARG A 83 -0.98 17.35 -1.03
CA ARG A 83 -0.77 16.34 -2.09
C ARG A 83 0.66 16.39 -2.60
N THR A 84 1.20 15.20 -2.89
CA THR A 84 2.58 15.03 -3.37
C THR A 84 2.54 14.29 -4.70
N TYR A 85 3.14 14.90 -5.72
CA TYR A 85 3.18 14.34 -7.08
C TYR A 85 4.62 14.17 -7.52
N ALA A 86 4.86 13.20 -8.41
CA ALA A 86 6.17 13.00 -9.01
C ALA A 86 6.01 12.66 -10.50
N GLY A 87 6.85 13.27 -11.32
CA GLY A 87 6.98 12.89 -12.73
C GLY A 87 7.83 11.63 -12.85
N VAL A 88 7.91 11.10 -14.07
CA VAL A 88 8.67 9.89 -14.37
C VAL A 88 10.14 10.02 -13.93
N GLU A 89 10.74 11.18 -14.19
CA GLU A 89 12.16 11.41 -13.88
C GLU A 89 12.44 11.58 -12.40
N ASN A 90 11.42 11.97 -11.63
CA ASN A 90 11.56 12.25 -10.20
C ASN A 90 10.86 11.21 -9.32
N MET A 91 10.56 10.04 -9.88
CA MET A 91 9.89 8.99 -9.12
C MET A 91 10.78 8.54 -7.97
N PRO A 92 10.29 8.65 -6.71
CA PRO A 92 11.12 8.30 -5.55
C PRO A 92 11.44 6.82 -5.47
N LYS A 93 12.55 6.50 -4.82
CA LYS A 93 12.94 5.12 -4.53
C LYS A 93 13.10 4.99 -3.02
N VAL A 94 12.63 3.88 -2.48
CA VAL A 94 12.75 3.58 -1.06
C VAL A 94 13.89 2.59 -0.88
N LEU A 95 14.83 2.89 0.01
CA LEU A 95 15.99 2.04 0.31
C LEU A 95 16.70 1.56 -0.97
N GLY A 96 17.00 2.49 -1.88
CA GLY A 96 17.71 2.18 -3.12
C GLY A 96 16.97 1.26 -4.06
N GLY A 97 15.65 1.15 -3.92
CA GLY A 97 14.81 0.29 -4.75
C GLY A 97 14.37 -1.01 -4.07
N PHE A 98 14.83 -1.29 -2.85
CA PHE A 98 14.39 -2.47 -2.10
C PHE A 98 12.98 -2.31 -1.54
N GLY A 99 12.57 -1.08 -1.21
CA GLY A 99 11.21 -0.80 -0.81
C GLY A 99 10.32 -0.57 -2.02
N THR A 100 9.02 -0.39 -1.76
CA THR A 100 8.02 -0.17 -2.80
C THR A 100 7.35 1.19 -2.61
N VAL A 101 7.28 1.95 -3.70
CA VAL A 101 6.49 3.19 -3.78
C VAL A 101 5.23 2.87 -4.53
N ILE A 102 4.08 3.31 -4.01
CA ILE A 102 2.79 3.14 -4.67
C ILE A 102 2.31 4.51 -5.14
N VAL A 103 1.98 4.60 -6.42
CA VAL A 103 1.55 5.84 -7.05
C VAL A 103 0.21 5.68 -7.75
N SER A 104 -0.58 6.75 -7.75
CA SER A 104 -1.84 6.82 -8.49
C SER A 104 -1.58 7.59 -9.78
N THR A 105 -1.77 6.91 -10.91
CA THR A 105 -1.52 7.47 -12.23
C THR A 105 -2.80 7.49 -13.05
N ASN A 106 -2.75 8.12 -14.22
CA ASN A 106 -3.88 8.11 -15.16
C ASN A 106 -4.17 6.70 -15.71
N LYS A 107 -3.26 5.75 -15.51
CA LYS A 107 -3.44 4.35 -15.90
C LYS A 107 -3.78 3.45 -14.71
N GLY A 108 -4.04 4.04 -13.55
CA GLY A 108 -4.39 3.32 -12.33
C GLY A 108 -3.34 3.40 -11.25
N ILE A 109 -3.58 2.70 -10.16
CA ILE A 109 -2.66 2.62 -9.03
C ILE A 109 -1.63 1.52 -9.33
N MET A 110 -0.35 1.86 -9.19
CA MET A 110 0.74 0.94 -9.53
C MET A 110 1.98 1.27 -8.70
N THR A 111 3.01 0.42 -8.81
CA THR A 111 4.28 0.73 -8.18
C THR A 111 4.99 1.84 -8.95
N GLY A 112 5.88 2.58 -8.26
CA GLY A 112 6.69 3.59 -8.92
C GLY A 112 7.56 3.01 -10.02
N LYS A 113 8.02 1.77 -9.84
CA LYS A 113 8.80 1.06 -10.86
C LYS A 113 7.97 0.82 -12.11
N ASN A 114 6.73 0.35 -11.97
CA ASN A 114 5.84 0.12 -13.10
C ASN A 114 5.41 1.43 -13.75
N ALA A 115 5.19 2.49 -12.98
CA ALA A 115 4.86 3.80 -13.51
C ALA A 115 5.99 4.33 -14.37
N LYS A 116 7.22 4.17 -13.94
CA LYS A 116 8.40 4.58 -14.69
C LYS A 116 8.51 3.78 -15.99
N ALA A 117 8.28 2.48 -15.94
CA ALA A 117 8.29 1.62 -17.13
C ALA A 117 7.18 2.00 -18.12
N ALA A 118 6.03 2.43 -17.62
CA ALA A 118 4.92 2.88 -18.45
C ALA A 118 5.04 4.35 -18.86
N ASN A 119 6.11 5.03 -18.44
CA ASN A 119 6.38 6.44 -18.75
C ASN A 119 5.26 7.37 -18.26
N VAL A 120 4.75 7.13 -17.07
CA VAL A 120 3.71 7.98 -16.44
C VAL A 120 4.15 8.42 -15.05
N GLY A 121 3.80 9.64 -14.69
CA GLY A 121 3.93 10.14 -13.33
C GLY A 121 2.58 10.11 -12.63
N GLY A 122 2.53 10.53 -11.38
CA GLY A 122 1.30 10.59 -10.64
C GLY A 122 1.46 11.03 -9.20
N GLU A 123 0.41 10.79 -8.43
CA GLU A 123 0.39 11.11 -7.01
C GLU A 123 1.07 9.98 -6.23
N VAL A 124 2.09 10.33 -5.44
CA VAL A 124 2.82 9.37 -4.62
C VAL A 124 2.01 9.11 -3.36
N LEU A 125 1.36 7.95 -3.31
CA LEU A 125 0.43 7.61 -2.22
C LEU A 125 1.15 7.22 -0.94
N CYS A 126 2.03 6.24 -1.02
CA CYS A 126 2.70 5.69 0.16
C CYS A 126 3.97 4.95 -0.21
N GLU A 127 4.75 4.63 0.82
CA GLU A 127 5.99 3.87 0.71
C GLU A 127 5.97 2.71 1.70
N ILE A 128 6.52 1.57 1.29
CA ILE A 128 6.62 0.35 2.10
C ILE A 128 8.06 -0.16 2.04
N TRP A 129 8.58 -0.54 3.18
CA TRP A 129 9.90 -1.17 3.25
C TRP A 129 10.05 -2.17 4.38
#